data_b4154073ad872dd53c1abc4613697b2b
#
_entry.id   b4154073ad872dd53c1abc4613697b2b
#
_cell.length_a   1.000
_cell.length_b   1.000
_cell.length_c   1.000
_cell.angle_alpha   90.00
_cell.angle_beta   90.00
_cell.angle_gamma   90.00
#
_symmetry.space_group_name_H-M   'P 1'
#
loop_
_entity.id
_entity.type
_entity.pdbx_description
1 polymer ?
#
loop_
_entity_poly.entity_id
_entity_poly.type
_entity_poly.pdbx_seq_one_letter_code
_entity_poly.pdbx_strand_id
1 'polypeptide(L)'
;MLETDEDDAHELLDAFADHGGTFIDSANIYGEPNGTSESYIGSWLADRDREKFVLTSKVYFEYDETNPNGSGLSRTHIRNQIDKTLANLGTDYLDLYYIHRWDENTPIEETLSALTGLVEDGKVNYLGASTMAAWQLTKALWKADVNDYQRFDVVQPLF
;
A
#
# COMPACT_ATOMS: atom_id res chain seq x y z
N MET A 1 -7.94 13.19 -13.96
CA MET A 1 -6.93 13.53 -12.96
C MET A 1 -5.90 14.38 -13.67
N LEU A 2 -5.50 15.51 -13.15
CA LEU A 2 -4.39 16.27 -13.73
C LEU A 2 -3.14 15.40 -13.51
N GLU A 3 -2.48 15.01 -14.60
CA GLU A 3 -1.20 14.35 -14.52
C GLU A 3 -0.17 15.41 -14.14
N THR A 4 0.40 15.25 -12.96
CA THR A 4 1.49 16.08 -12.46
C THR A 4 2.79 15.44 -12.96
N ASP A 5 3.71 16.21 -13.49
CA ASP A 5 5.05 15.69 -13.80
C ASP A 5 5.89 15.55 -12.52
N GLU A 6 7.10 15.01 -12.65
CA GLU A 6 7.94 14.69 -11.49
C GLU A 6 8.40 15.96 -10.75
N ASP A 7 8.72 17.02 -11.49
CA ASP A 7 9.17 18.29 -10.91
C ASP A 7 8.06 18.95 -10.08
N ASP A 8 6.85 19.04 -10.64
CA ASP A 8 5.68 19.56 -9.94
C ASP A 8 5.31 18.70 -8.72
N ALA A 9 5.45 17.38 -8.83
CA ALA A 9 5.21 16.46 -7.69
C ALA A 9 6.22 16.68 -6.56
N HIS A 10 7.48 16.89 -6.89
CA HIS A 10 8.53 17.20 -5.90
C HIS A 10 8.30 18.56 -5.25
N GLU A 11 7.93 19.59 -6.00
CA GLU A 11 7.58 20.91 -5.43
C GLU A 11 6.40 20.80 -4.44
N LEU A 12 5.39 19.99 -4.77
CA LEU A 12 4.25 19.74 -3.88
C LEU A 12 4.68 19.01 -2.59
N LEU A 13 5.52 17.98 -2.71
CA LEU A 13 6.04 17.22 -1.58
C LEU A 13 6.95 18.07 -0.69
N ASP A 14 7.76 18.96 -1.28
CA ASP A 14 8.57 19.92 -0.53
C ASP A 14 7.69 20.89 0.26
N ALA A 15 6.70 21.50 -0.39
CA ALA A 15 5.76 22.38 0.29
C ALA A 15 5.01 21.67 1.42
N PHE A 16 4.59 20.40 1.20
CA PHE A 16 3.95 19.59 2.23
C PHE A 16 4.88 19.35 3.43
N ALA A 17 6.13 18.95 3.19
CA ALA A 17 7.13 18.69 4.23
C ALA A 17 7.52 19.98 4.99
N ASP A 18 7.70 21.09 4.30
CA ASP A 18 8.02 22.41 4.88
C ASP A 18 6.91 22.91 5.83
N HIS A 19 5.67 22.52 5.59
CA HIS A 19 4.53 22.79 6.48
C HIS A 19 4.33 21.74 7.58
N GLY A 20 5.30 20.83 7.77
CA GLY A 20 5.29 19.81 8.81
C GLY A 20 4.48 18.55 8.45
N GLY A 21 4.14 18.36 7.19
CA GLY A 21 3.51 17.12 6.71
C GLY A 21 4.47 15.95 6.76
N THR A 22 4.01 14.80 7.23
CA THR A 22 4.81 13.59 7.35
C THR A 22 4.16 12.34 6.80
N PHE A 23 2.85 12.34 6.60
CA PHE A 23 2.08 11.16 6.15
C PHE A 23 1.81 11.24 4.65
N ILE A 24 2.42 10.34 3.87
CA ILE A 24 2.33 10.31 2.40
C ILE A 24 1.57 9.07 1.98
N ASP A 25 0.41 9.25 1.34
CA ASP A 25 -0.45 8.17 0.88
C ASP A 25 -0.35 7.99 -0.65
N SER A 26 0.02 6.78 -1.07
CA SER A 26 0.07 6.38 -2.47
C SER A 26 -0.67 5.06 -2.71
N ALA A 27 -0.58 4.55 -3.92
CA ALA A 27 -1.02 3.21 -4.30
C ALA A 27 -0.28 2.76 -5.57
N ASN A 28 -0.17 1.45 -5.73
CA ASN A 28 0.49 0.82 -6.86
C ASN A 28 -0.03 1.23 -8.24
N ILE A 29 -1.27 1.73 -8.31
CA ILE A 29 -1.93 2.15 -9.57
C ILE A 29 -2.00 3.68 -9.75
N TYR A 30 -1.42 4.47 -8.86
CA TYR A 30 -1.48 5.92 -9.01
C TYR A 30 -0.43 6.40 -10.01
N GLY A 31 -0.92 7.17 -11.00
CA GLY A 31 -0.15 7.70 -12.12
C GLY A 31 -0.22 6.81 -13.38
N GLU A 32 0.36 7.28 -14.46
CA GLU A 32 0.44 6.59 -15.76
C GLU A 32 1.89 6.63 -16.25
N PRO A 33 2.54 5.49 -16.42
CA PRO A 33 2.08 4.12 -16.11
C PRO A 33 1.89 3.87 -14.60
N ASN A 34 1.23 2.75 -14.25
CA ASN A 34 1.06 2.32 -12.87
C ASN A 34 2.38 2.34 -12.09
N GLY A 35 2.36 2.86 -10.85
CA GLY A 35 3.54 3.02 -10.01
C GLY A 35 4.30 4.34 -10.18
N THR A 36 3.87 5.22 -11.10
CA THR A 36 4.50 6.54 -11.29
C THR A 36 4.52 7.36 -10.00
N SER A 37 3.40 7.40 -9.26
CA SER A 37 3.34 8.12 -7.98
C SER A 37 4.33 7.57 -6.95
N GLU A 38 4.46 6.24 -6.85
CA GLU A 38 5.46 5.61 -5.98
C GLU A 38 6.89 5.98 -6.41
N SER A 39 7.17 5.98 -7.71
CA SER A 39 8.49 6.31 -8.26
C SER A 39 8.87 7.77 -8.00
N TYR A 40 7.94 8.72 -8.15
CA TYR A 40 8.18 10.13 -7.85
C TYR A 40 8.42 10.37 -6.36
N ILE A 41 7.67 9.69 -5.49
CA ILE A 41 7.93 9.72 -4.05
C ILE A 41 9.30 9.12 -3.74
N GLY A 42 9.66 8.02 -4.38
CA GLY A 42 10.96 7.36 -4.20
C GLY A 42 12.15 8.24 -4.60
N SER A 43 12.09 8.88 -5.78
CA SER A 43 13.13 9.81 -6.22
C SER A 43 13.22 11.04 -5.32
N TRP A 44 12.07 11.56 -4.84
CA TRP A 44 12.03 12.66 -3.88
C TRP A 44 12.66 12.30 -2.52
N LEU A 45 12.49 11.04 -2.06
CA LEU A 45 13.03 10.56 -0.79
C LEU A 45 14.53 10.25 -0.83
N ALA A 46 15.14 10.07 -2.00
CA ALA A 46 16.51 9.61 -2.16
C ALA A 46 17.55 10.44 -1.39
N ASP A 47 17.31 11.75 -1.28
CA ASP A 47 18.18 12.70 -0.57
C ASP A 47 17.60 13.14 0.79
N ARG A 48 16.62 12.40 1.32
CA ARG A 48 15.91 12.73 2.57
C ARG A 48 15.99 11.62 3.58
N ASP A 49 15.80 11.98 4.84
CA ASP A 49 15.74 11.04 5.94
C ASP A 49 14.38 10.30 5.91
N ARG A 50 14.41 9.03 5.51
CA ARG A 50 13.22 8.15 5.38
C ARG A 50 12.41 8.06 6.68
N GLU A 51 13.06 8.10 7.84
CA GLU A 51 12.40 7.95 9.15
C GLU A 51 11.53 9.15 9.52
N LYS A 52 11.65 10.28 8.82
CA LYS A 52 10.80 11.45 9.03
C LYS A 52 9.41 11.33 8.43
N PHE A 53 9.19 10.33 7.57
CA PHE A 53 7.95 10.18 6.82
C PHE A 53 7.29 8.84 7.09
N VAL A 54 5.96 8.89 7.21
CA VAL A 54 5.09 7.72 7.22
C VAL A 54 4.65 7.46 5.78
N LEU A 55 5.17 6.39 5.18
CA LEU A 55 4.85 6.03 3.80
C LEU A 55 3.81 4.95 3.75
N THR A 56 2.81 5.16 2.92
CA THR A 56 1.77 4.17 2.69
C THR A 56 1.61 3.83 1.22
N SER A 57 1.21 2.61 0.94
CA SER A 57 0.75 2.20 -0.39
C SER A 57 -0.36 1.16 -0.28
N LYS A 58 -0.89 0.72 -1.42
CA LYS A 58 -2.08 -0.13 -1.48
C LYS A 58 -1.93 -1.21 -2.54
N VAL A 59 -2.54 -2.38 -2.29
CA VAL A 59 -2.58 -3.51 -3.22
C VAL A 59 -4.03 -3.93 -3.50
N TYR A 60 -4.32 -4.24 -4.72
CA TYR A 60 -5.53 -4.91 -5.23
C TYR A 60 -5.57 -4.88 -6.75
N PHE A 61 -5.49 -3.67 -7.32
CA PHE A 61 -5.68 -3.46 -8.75
C PHE A 61 -4.52 -4.02 -9.56
N GLU A 62 -4.81 -4.30 -10.83
CA GLU A 62 -3.84 -4.80 -11.78
C GLU A 62 -2.72 -3.79 -12.01
N TYR A 63 -1.50 -4.23 -11.77
CA TYR A 63 -0.30 -3.42 -12.00
C TYR A 63 0.27 -3.64 -13.41
N ASP A 64 0.12 -4.85 -13.93
CA ASP A 64 0.69 -5.30 -15.20
C ASP A 64 -0.34 -6.17 -15.92
N GLU A 65 -0.95 -5.65 -16.97
CA GLU A 65 -1.99 -6.31 -17.78
C GLU A 65 -1.52 -7.61 -18.43
N THR A 66 -0.21 -7.83 -18.55
CA THR A 66 0.36 -9.05 -19.12
C THR A 66 0.43 -10.20 -18.13
N ASN A 67 0.26 -9.92 -16.83
CA ASN A 67 0.32 -10.91 -15.76
C ASN A 67 -1.10 -11.33 -15.31
N PRO A 68 -1.60 -12.51 -15.68
CA PRO A 68 -2.94 -12.95 -15.29
C PRO A 68 -3.13 -13.14 -13.78
N ASN A 69 -2.03 -13.15 -13.00
CA ASN A 69 -2.05 -13.22 -11.53
C ASN A 69 -1.69 -11.88 -10.88
N GLY A 70 -1.73 -10.78 -11.66
CA GLY A 70 -1.28 -9.45 -11.25
C GLY A 70 -2.36 -8.58 -10.60
N SER A 71 -3.46 -9.16 -10.11
CA SER A 71 -4.54 -8.43 -9.45
C SER A 71 -5.14 -9.21 -8.26
N GLY A 72 -6.03 -8.56 -7.50
CA GLY A 72 -6.70 -9.13 -6.34
C GLY A 72 -5.86 -9.19 -5.09
N LEU A 73 -6.22 -10.07 -4.15
CA LEU A 73 -5.56 -10.19 -2.85
C LEU A 73 -5.00 -11.61 -2.59
N SER A 74 -4.69 -12.35 -3.66
CA SER A 74 -4.00 -13.62 -3.52
C SER A 74 -2.61 -13.43 -2.93
N ARG A 75 -2.12 -14.45 -2.22
CA ARG A 75 -0.75 -14.47 -1.66
C ARG A 75 0.31 -14.13 -2.70
N THR A 76 0.17 -14.70 -3.92
CA THR A 76 1.12 -14.47 -5.01
C THR A 76 1.14 -12.99 -5.41
N HIS A 77 -0.03 -12.37 -5.61
CA HIS A 77 -0.08 -10.96 -6.00
C HIS A 77 0.45 -10.04 -4.89
N ILE A 78 0.02 -10.25 -3.64
CA ILE A 78 0.47 -9.45 -2.49
C ILE A 78 2.00 -9.46 -2.37
N ARG A 79 2.63 -10.65 -2.42
CA ARG A 79 4.09 -10.76 -2.29
C ARG A 79 4.85 -10.15 -3.47
N ASN A 80 4.36 -10.34 -4.68
CA ASN A 80 5.00 -9.74 -5.85
C ASN A 80 4.82 -8.23 -5.90
N GLN A 81 3.67 -7.73 -5.47
CA GLN A 81 3.37 -6.31 -5.53
C GLN A 81 4.14 -5.52 -4.48
N ILE A 82 4.30 -6.03 -3.25
CA ILE A 82 5.08 -5.31 -2.23
C ILE A 82 6.53 -5.11 -2.68
N ASP A 83 7.14 -6.11 -3.34
CA ASP A 83 8.51 -5.99 -3.83
C ASP A 83 8.65 -4.90 -4.90
N LYS A 84 7.67 -4.77 -5.80
CA LYS A 84 7.61 -3.68 -6.78
C LYS A 84 7.41 -2.32 -6.12
N THR A 85 6.48 -2.23 -5.19
CA THR A 85 6.18 -1.00 -4.43
C THR A 85 7.41 -0.50 -3.68
N LEU A 86 8.12 -1.38 -2.96
CA LEU A 86 9.35 -1.03 -2.25
C LEU A 86 10.47 -0.59 -3.19
N ALA A 87 10.60 -1.26 -4.35
CA ALA A 87 11.57 -0.86 -5.39
C ALA A 87 11.25 0.52 -5.97
N ASN A 88 9.98 0.82 -6.27
CA ASN A 88 9.55 2.13 -6.77
C ASN A 88 9.82 3.24 -5.74
N LEU A 89 9.52 3.00 -4.46
CA LEU A 89 9.72 3.94 -3.36
C LEU A 89 11.18 4.06 -2.89
N GLY A 90 12.07 3.16 -3.35
CA GLY A 90 13.48 3.17 -2.94
C GLY A 90 13.68 2.93 -1.43
N THR A 91 12.85 2.11 -0.80
CA THR A 91 12.87 1.83 0.65
C THR A 91 12.73 0.33 0.92
N ASP A 92 13.16 -0.11 2.09
CA ASP A 92 13.09 -1.51 2.50
C ASP A 92 11.76 -1.86 3.20
N TYR A 93 11.00 -0.84 3.62
CA TYR A 93 9.73 -1.05 4.32
C TYR A 93 8.69 0.05 4.05
N LEU A 94 7.42 -0.32 4.22
CA LEU A 94 6.29 0.60 4.35
C LEU A 94 5.88 0.73 5.82
N ASP A 95 5.48 1.93 6.21
CA ASP A 95 4.85 2.11 7.53
C ASP A 95 3.47 1.50 7.57
N LEU A 96 2.71 1.61 6.47
CA LEU A 96 1.34 1.13 6.40
C LEU A 96 1.02 0.61 4.98
N TYR A 97 0.50 -0.60 4.90
CA TYR A 97 0.10 -1.21 3.64
C TYR A 97 -1.39 -1.55 3.66
N TYR A 98 -2.12 -0.98 2.72
CA TYR A 98 -3.56 -1.19 2.63
C TYR A 98 -3.93 -2.29 1.64
N ILE A 99 -4.95 -3.09 1.97
CA ILE A 99 -5.77 -3.65 0.91
C ILE A 99 -6.64 -2.51 0.36
N HIS A 100 -6.58 -2.28 -0.96
CA HIS A 100 -7.25 -1.15 -1.60
C HIS A 100 -8.77 -1.30 -1.62
N ARG A 101 -9.24 -2.55 -1.67
CA ARG A 101 -10.64 -2.94 -1.54
C ARG A 101 -10.77 -4.43 -1.21
N TRP A 102 -11.98 -4.86 -0.89
CA TRP A 102 -12.29 -6.27 -0.66
C TRP A 102 -12.17 -7.09 -1.96
N ASP A 103 -11.64 -8.32 -1.85
CA ASP A 103 -11.58 -9.29 -2.93
C ASP A 103 -12.59 -10.43 -2.67
N GLU A 104 -13.58 -10.55 -3.55
CA GLU A 104 -14.60 -11.62 -3.45
C GLU A 104 -14.08 -12.98 -3.92
N ASN A 105 -12.97 -13.01 -4.65
CA ASN A 105 -12.40 -14.22 -5.24
C ASN A 105 -11.33 -14.88 -4.39
N THR A 106 -10.80 -14.17 -3.39
CA THR A 106 -9.75 -14.68 -2.49
C THR A 106 -10.31 -14.82 -1.07
N PRO A 107 -10.21 -15.99 -0.43
CA PRO A 107 -10.56 -16.13 0.98
C PRO A 107 -9.76 -15.15 1.84
N ILE A 108 -10.45 -14.42 2.71
CA ILE A 108 -9.81 -13.39 3.55
C ILE A 108 -8.69 -13.96 4.43
N GLU A 109 -8.77 -15.22 4.81
CA GLU A 109 -7.75 -15.92 5.58
C GLU A 109 -6.42 -16.05 4.80
N GLU A 110 -6.49 -16.25 3.47
CA GLU A 110 -5.30 -16.26 2.61
C GLU A 110 -4.65 -14.88 2.56
N THR A 111 -5.46 -13.85 2.35
CA THR A 111 -5.02 -12.45 2.34
C THR A 111 -4.34 -12.07 3.65
N LEU A 112 -5.01 -12.34 4.80
CA LEU A 112 -4.48 -12.03 6.13
C LEU A 112 -3.17 -12.79 6.41
N SER A 113 -3.11 -14.07 6.06
CA SER A 113 -1.89 -14.86 6.21
C SER A 113 -0.72 -14.32 5.35
N ALA A 114 -1.01 -13.84 4.13
CA ALA A 114 0.00 -13.23 3.27
C ALA A 114 0.51 -11.92 3.85
N LEU A 115 -0.40 -11.05 4.32
CA LEU A 115 -0.07 -9.76 4.93
C LEU A 115 0.69 -9.93 6.26
N THR A 116 0.29 -10.91 7.10
CA THR A 116 1.02 -11.26 8.33
C THR A 116 2.48 -11.60 8.01
N GLY A 117 2.72 -12.40 6.98
CA GLY A 117 4.08 -12.71 6.55
C GLY A 117 4.89 -11.48 6.12
N LEU A 118 4.26 -10.43 5.54
CA LEU A 118 4.97 -9.19 5.21
C LEU A 118 5.39 -8.41 6.45
N VAL A 119 4.57 -8.44 7.50
CA VAL A 119 4.92 -7.81 8.80
C VAL A 119 6.05 -8.59 9.48
N GLU A 120 5.97 -9.91 9.50
CA GLU A 120 7.03 -10.78 10.05
C GLU A 120 8.37 -10.64 9.30
N ASP A 121 8.30 -10.46 7.97
CA ASP A 121 9.46 -10.21 7.12
C ASP A 121 10.04 -8.76 7.27
N GLY A 122 9.39 -7.89 8.03
CA GLY A 122 9.78 -6.50 8.25
C GLY A 122 9.56 -5.57 7.07
N LYS A 123 8.82 -6.00 6.05
CA LYS A 123 8.49 -5.19 4.87
C LYS A 123 7.36 -4.18 5.11
N VAL A 124 6.54 -4.43 6.13
CA VAL A 124 5.38 -3.61 6.48
C VAL A 124 5.27 -3.51 8.00
N ASN A 125 5.07 -2.30 8.54
CA ASN A 125 4.90 -2.11 9.99
C ASN A 125 3.45 -2.30 10.42
N TYR A 126 2.48 -1.74 9.69
CA TYR A 126 1.05 -1.76 10.01
C TYR A 126 0.20 -2.11 8.81
N LEU A 127 -0.98 -2.69 9.04
CA LEU A 127 -1.91 -3.06 7.99
C LEU A 127 -3.13 -2.15 7.98
N GLY A 128 -3.59 -1.81 6.78
CA GLY A 128 -4.78 -1.02 6.57
C GLY A 128 -5.81 -1.68 5.66
N ALA A 129 -7.05 -1.25 5.82
CA ALA A 129 -8.15 -1.67 4.96
C ALA A 129 -8.87 -0.46 4.37
N SER A 130 -9.01 -0.42 3.04
CA SER A 130 -9.70 0.65 2.33
C SER A 130 -10.95 0.11 1.65
N THR A 131 -11.94 0.98 1.45
CA THR A 131 -13.10 0.76 0.60
C THR A 131 -13.78 -0.59 0.83
N MET A 132 -14.21 -0.87 2.07
CA MET A 132 -14.92 -2.10 2.40
C MET A 132 -16.13 -1.82 3.31
N ALA A 133 -17.11 -2.72 3.25
CA ALA A 133 -18.27 -2.66 4.12
C ALA A 133 -17.92 -3.06 5.55
N ALA A 134 -18.66 -2.55 6.53
CA ALA A 134 -18.43 -2.84 7.95
C ALA A 134 -18.44 -4.35 8.27
N TRP A 135 -19.31 -5.14 7.63
CA TRP A 135 -19.35 -6.59 7.83
C TRP A 135 -18.09 -7.31 7.29
N GLN A 136 -17.50 -6.80 6.20
CA GLN A 136 -16.26 -7.33 5.62
C GLN A 136 -15.09 -7.07 6.58
N LEU A 137 -15.00 -5.86 7.11
CA LEU A 137 -14.00 -5.52 8.12
C LEU A 137 -14.16 -6.37 9.38
N THR A 138 -15.40 -6.50 9.90
CA THR A 138 -15.68 -7.34 11.07
C THR A 138 -15.28 -8.79 10.84
N LYS A 139 -15.60 -9.34 9.65
CA LYS A 139 -15.20 -10.70 9.28
C LYS A 139 -13.68 -10.84 9.24
N ALA A 140 -12.97 -9.86 8.63
CA ALA A 140 -11.51 -9.88 8.57
C ALA A 140 -10.87 -9.84 9.95
N LEU A 141 -11.31 -8.94 10.83
CA LEU A 141 -10.80 -8.84 12.21
C LEU A 141 -11.09 -10.11 13.02
N TRP A 142 -12.30 -10.68 12.90
CA TRP A 142 -12.60 -11.96 13.53
C TRP A 142 -11.69 -13.09 13.04
N LYS A 143 -11.46 -13.16 11.72
CA LYS A 143 -10.58 -14.18 11.13
C LYS A 143 -9.12 -13.98 11.50
N ALA A 144 -8.68 -12.75 11.67
CA ALA A 144 -7.36 -12.45 12.21
C ALA A 144 -7.22 -12.99 13.64
N ASP A 145 -8.19 -12.70 14.52
CA ASP A 145 -8.16 -13.13 15.93
C ASP A 145 -8.16 -14.65 16.10
N VAL A 146 -8.98 -15.39 15.32
CA VAL A 146 -9.08 -16.85 15.48
C VAL A 146 -7.94 -17.63 14.86
N ASN A 147 -7.14 -17.00 13.98
CA ASN A 147 -6.00 -17.64 13.31
C ASN A 147 -4.64 -17.05 13.71
N ASP A 148 -4.62 -16.14 14.70
CA ASP A 148 -3.41 -15.45 15.16
C ASP A 148 -2.68 -14.70 14.04
N TYR A 149 -3.45 -14.06 13.14
CA TYR A 149 -2.93 -13.19 12.09
C TYR A 149 -2.90 -11.74 12.54
N GLN A 150 -2.07 -10.93 11.87
CA GLN A 150 -2.07 -9.48 12.06
C GLN A 150 -3.44 -8.89 11.70
N ARG A 151 -3.90 -7.95 12.52
CA ARG A 151 -5.16 -7.23 12.31
C ARG A 151 -4.95 -6.03 11.40
N PHE A 152 -6.04 -5.54 10.84
CA PHE A 152 -6.01 -4.18 10.28
C PHE A 152 -6.05 -3.15 11.43
N ASP A 153 -5.05 -2.27 11.44
CA ASP A 153 -4.89 -1.21 12.45
C ASP A 153 -5.61 0.07 12.05
N VAL A 154 -5.75 0.29 10.74
CA VAL A 154 -6.26 1.53 10.15
C VAL A 154 -7.31 1.22 9.10
N VAL A 155 -8.28 2.12 8.95
CA VAL A 155 -9.26 2.08 7.85
C VAL A 155 -9.28 3.39 7.09
N GLN A 156 -9.39 3.28 5.75
CA GLN A 156 -9.56 4.42 4.84
C GLN A 156 -10.89 4.23 4.09
N PRO A 157 -12.01 4.67 4.67
CA PRO A 157 -13.33 4.53 4.03
C PRO A 157 -13.51 5.53 2.89
N LEU A 158 -14.39 5.19 1.97
CA LEU A 158 -14.93 6.15 1.01
C LEU A 158 -15.96 7.03 1.73
N PHE A 159 -15.84 8.35 1.59
CA PHE A 159 -16.82 9.31 2.08
C PHE A 159 -17.96 9.51 1.09
#